data_079b712db7183206afd8caf0704957a1
#
_entry.id   079b712db7183206afd8caf0704957a1
#
_cell.length_a   1.000
_cell.length_b   1.000
_cell.length_c   1.000
_cell.angle_alpha   90.00
_cell.angle_beta   90.00
_cell.angle_gamma   90.00
#
_symmetry.space_group_name_H-M   'P 1'
#
loop_
_entity.id
_entity.type
_entity.pdbx_description
1 polymer ?
#
loop_
_entity_poly.entity_id
_entity_poly.type
_entity_poly.pdbx_seq_one_letter_code
_entity_poly.pdbx_strand_id
1 'polypeptide(L)'
;VRFAIENSLTVGESGYGYVKVRSEAIGLFTNVDANSITTVNPIPQGHYECTNEYYAIGGRDKESDEMFRRRILNHQNVYATATIEKLTQIFQNFDNRILKIMFVGIMEDSFIHIQLATQNGQELSYAELKTLLEKATPYFGIGDMIVSGKLMGIKLENATWYEVGGEDGVDFRCELEAGYDTATVRKNIQVGMTKYLDFRFWEPGQRVEWDNLLEIVKNTEGVRYVASEWFKPSVDEPVSDFMLPRIKKFIMRDLEGNVMFDESKEFSPVFYPAN
;
A
#
# COMPACT_ATOMS: atom_id res chain seq x y z
N VAL A 1 17.54 2.46 12.38
CA VAL A 1 16.81 1.63 13.35
C VAL A 1 17.82 0.81 14.14
N ARG A 2 17.56 0.56 15.42
CA ARG A 2 18.39 -0.32 16.27
C ARG A 2 17.62 -1.59 16.58
N PHE A 3 18.34 -2.71 16.56
CA PHE A 3 17.80 -4.00 16.91
C PHE A 3 18.62 -4.60 18.06
N ALA A 4 17.95 -5.04 19.11
CA ALA A 4 18.55 -5.78 20.20
C ALA A 4 18.66 -7.27 19.84
N ILE A 5 19.79 -7.87 20.15
CA ILE A 5 20.00 -9.31 20.01
C ILE A 5 19.31 -10.02 21.18
N GLU A 6 18.41 -10.95 20.92
CA GLU A 6 17.66 -11.67 21.94
C GLU A 6 18.42 -12.88 22.52
N ASN A 7 19.34 -13.46 21.75
CA ASN A 7 20.04 -14.69 22.12
C ASN A 7 21.56 -14.52 21.93
N SER A 8 22.34 -15.11 22.83
CA SER A 8 23.78 -15.24 22.61
C SER A 8 24.06 -16.23 21.47
N LEU A 9 25.08 -15.93 20.67
CA LEU A 9 25.56 -16.78 19.61
C LEU A 9 27.05 -17.07 19.81
N THR A 10 27.43 -18.34 19.71
CA THR A 10 28.82 -18.74 19.54
C THR A 10 29.00 -19.19 18.11
N VAL A 11 29.85 -18.48 17.36
CA VAL A 11 30.17 -18.85 15.98
C VAL A 11 31.06 -20.07 16.00
N GLY A 12 30.62 -21.15 15.36
CA GLY A 12 31.36 -22.40 15.25
C GLY A 12 32.38 -22.38 14.10
N GLU A 13 32.92 -23.55 13.77
CA GLU A 13 33.91 -23.73 12.67
C GLU A 13 33.39 -23.32 11.30
N SER A 14 32.05 -23.26 11.10
CA SER A 14 31.41 -22.78 9.87
C SER A 14 31.66 -21.31 9.58
N GLY A 15 32.09 -20.54 10.60
CA GLY A 15 32.37 -19.13 10.47
C GLY A 15 31.15 -18.21 10.42
N TYR A 16 29.92 -18.75 10.51
CA TYR A 16 28.68 -17.96 10.54
C TYR A 16 27.66 -18.53 11.53
N GLY A 17 26.65 -17.73 11.83
CA GLY A 17 25.54 -18.15 12.68
C GLY A 17 24.39 -17.14 12.64
N TYR A 18 23.22 -17.58 13.08
CA TYR A 18 22.00 -16.78 13.06
C TYR A 18 21.60 -16.39 14.47
N VAL A 19 21.29 -15.12 14.65
CA VAL A 19 20.75 -14.56 15.89
C VAL A 19 19.36 -13.99 15.66
N LYS A 20 18.51 -14.13 16.64
CA LYS A 20 17.21 -13.49 16.64
C LYS A 20 17.36 -12.06 17.16
N VAL A 21 16.81 -11.11 16.43
CA VAL A 21 16.86 -9.70 16.78
C VAL A 21 15.46 -9.11 16.88
N ARG A 22 15.31 -8.13 17.75
CA ARG A 22 14.06 -7.38 17.92
C ARG A 22 14.35 -5.88 17.87
N SER A 23 13.51 -5.12 17.17
CA SER A 23 13.62 -3.67 17.18
C SER A 23 13.45 -3.09 18.57
N GLU A 24 14.34 -2.15 18.96
CA GLU A 24 14.22 -1.39 20.20
C GLU A 24 13.14 -0.31 20.13
N ALA A 25 12.75 0.09 18.93
CA ALA A 25 11.71 1.08 18.70
C ALA A 25 10.41 0.41 18.22
N ILE A 26 9.30 1.11 18.37
CA ILE A 26 7.98 0.71 17.88
C ILE A 26 7.61 1.66 16.74
N GLY A 27 7.07 1.10 15.66
CA GLY A 27 6.59 1.89 14.53
C GLY A 27 6.85 1.20 13.19
N LEU A 28 6.17 1.64 12.14
CA LEU A 28 6.33 1.13 10.77
C LEU A 28 7.78 1.31 10.27
N PHE A 29 8.46 2.39 10.69
CA PHE A 29 9.85 2.66 10.32
C PHE A 29 10.84 1.61 10.81
N THR A 30 10.40 0.68 11.67
CA THR A 30 11.23 -0.44 12.14
C THR A 30 11.21 -1.63 11.18
N ASN A 31 10.34 -1.62 10.19
CA ASN A 31 10.39 -2.56 9.09
C ASN A 31 11.55 -2.14 8.17
N VAL A 32 12.48 -3.02 7.94
CA VAL A 32 13.68 -2.73 7.15
C VAL A 32 13.88 -3.79 6.08
N ASP A 33 14.43 -3.37 4.95
CA ASP A 33 14.69 -4.24 3.80
C ASP A 33 15.74 -5.29 4.10
N ALA A 34 15.76 -6.34 3.29
CA ALA A 34 16.84 -7.33 3.32
C ALA A 34 18.18 -6.63 3.07
N ASN A 35 19.23 -7.14 3.70
CA ASN A 35 20.61 -6.63 3.62
C ASN A 35 20.81 -5.19 4.11
N SER A 36 19.89 -4.65 4.92
CA SER A 36 19.95 -3.29 5.46
C SER A 36 20.55 -3.20 6.87
N ILE A 37 20.60 -4.31 7.62
CA ILE A 37 21.23 -4.38 8.95
C ILE A 37 22.68 -4.81 8.76
N THR A 38 23.59 -3.84 8.79
CA THR A 38 25.00 -4.05 8.41
C THR A 38 26.00 -3.76 9.53
N THR A 39 25.54 -3.33 10.71
CA THR A 39 26.42 -2.89 11.78
C THR A 39 26.05 -3.53 13.12
N VAL A 40 27.05 -4.05 13.83
CA VAL A 40 26.93 -4.57 15.21
C VAL A 40 27.56 -3.58 16.19
N ASN A 41 26.87 -3.28 17.27
CA ASN A 41 27.39 -2.41 18.32
C ASN A 41 26.98 -2.94 19.73
N PRO A 42 27.90 -3.16 20.67
CA PRO A 42 29.34 -3.00 20.52
C PRO A 42 29.95 -4.02 19.56
N ILE A 43 31.03 -3.64 18.89
CA ILE A 43 31.75 -4.54 17.99
C ILE A 43 32.41 -5.64 18.85
N PRO A 44 32.08 -6.94 18.65
CA PRO A 44 32.73 -8.02 19.36
C PRO A 44 34.22 -8.12 19.02
N GLN A 45 34.98 -8.82 19.86
CA GLN A 45 36.40 -9.09 19.53
C GLN A 45 36.44 -10.01 18.27
N GLY A 46 37.09 -9.54 17.22
CA GLY A 46 37.19 -10.22 15.94
C GLY A 46 36.66 -9.35 14.80
N HIS A 47 36.72 -9.88 13.59
CA HIS A 47 36.13 -9.22 12.42
C HIS A 47 34.78 -9.87 12.13
N TYR A 48 33.70 -9.11 12.30
CA TYR A 48 32.35 -9.61 12.11
C TYR A 48 31.60 -8.73 11.12
N GLU A 49 31.00 -9.37 10.13
CA GLU A 49 30.01 -8.78 9.26
C GLU A 49 28.62 -9.30 9.67
N CYS A 50 27.61 -8.47 9.61
CA CYS A 50 26.24 -8.90 9.83
C CYS A 50 25.35 -8.43 8.68
N THR A 51 24.36 -9.23 8.40
CA THR A 51 23.31 -8.88 7.45
C THR A 51 22.02 -9.60 7.82
N ASN A 52 20.89 -9.05 7.39
CA ASN A 52 19.61 -9.73 7.42
C ASN A 52 19.31 -10.25 6.01
N GLU A 53 19.26 -11.56 5.82
CA GLU A 53 18.94 -12.18 4.53
C GLU A 53 17.50 -11.87 4.07
N TYR A 54 16.61 -11.65 5.04
CA TYR A 54 15.20 -11.31 4.79
C TYR A 54 14.88 -9.94 5.39
N TYR A 55 13.86 -9.29 4.84
CA TYR A 55 13.38 -8.05 5.43
C TYR A 55 12.81 -8.30 6.83
N ALA A 56 13.02 -7.35 7.73
CA ALA A 56 12.42 -7.36 9.06
C ALA A 56 11.03 -6.72 8.97
N ILE A 57 10.01 -7.46 9.41
CA ILE A 57 8.60 -7.04 9.40
C ILE A 57 7.96 -7.19 10.77
N GLY A 58 6.83 -6.53 10.95
CA GLY A 58 6.04 -6.59 12.20
C GLY A 58 6.05 -5.28 12.98
N GLY A 59 6.81 -4.28 12.52
CA GLY A 59 6.72 -2.92 13.04
C GLY A 59 5.35 -2.33 12.74
N ARG A 60 4.71 -1.76 13.78
CA ARG A 60 3.38 -1.15 13.68
C ARG A 60 3.39 0.20 14.38
N ASP A 61 2.77 1.19 13.77
CA ASP A 61 2.50 2.45 14.43
C ASP A 61 1.38 2.26 15.47
N LYS A 62 1.34 3.21 16.40
CA LYS A 62 0.24 3.24 17.37
C LYS A 62 -1.07 3.39 16.61
N GLU A 63 -2.02 2.52 16.90
CA GLU A 63 -3.37 2.61 16.35
C GLU A 63 -3.99 3.95 16.74
N SER A 64 -4.61 4.65 15.77
CA SER A 64 -5.37 5.85 16.07
C SER A 64 -6.66 5.52 16.83
N ASP A 65 -7.19 6.48 17.59
CA ASP A 65 -8.44 6.31 18.34
C ASP A 65 -9.61 5.96 17.41
N GLU A 66 -9.60 6.46 16.19
CA GLU A 66 -10.62 6.16 15.20
C GLU A 66 -10.51 4.71 14.68
N MET A 67 -9.31 4.24 14.39
CA MET A 67 -9.07 2.84 14.02
C MET A 67 -9.43 1.91 15.17
N PHE A 68 -9.09 2.29 16.40
CA PHE A 68 -9.46 1.54 17.60
C PHE A 68 -10.98 1.46 17.77
N ARG A 69 -11.71 2.58 17.62
CA ARG A 69 -13.19 2.59 17.64
C ARG A 69 -13.79 1.71 16.55
N ARG A 70 -13.29 1.81 15.31
CA ARG A 70 -13.71 0.93 14.20
C ARG A 70 -13.49 -0.53 14.55
N ARG A 71 -12.33 -0.88 15.08
CA ARG A 71 -12.02 -2.26 15.47
C ARG A 71 -12.98 -2.77 16.54
N ILE A 72 -13.33 -1.95 17.55
CA ILE A 72 -14.32 -2.31 18.57
C ILE A 72 -15.71 -2.52 17.94
N LEU A 73 -16.18 -1.59 17.10
CA LEU A 73 -17.48 -1.69 16.45
C LEU A 73 -17.55 -2.90 15.51
N ASN A 74 -16.49 -3.14 14.75
CA ASN A 74 -16.41 -4.30 13.88
C ASN A 74 -16.30 -5.62 14.65
N HIS A 75 -15.71 -5.61 15.86
CA HIS A 75 -15.65 -6.82 16.70
C HIS A 75 -17.05 -7.32 17.13
N GLN A 76 -18.02 -6.44 17.21
CA GLN A 76 -19.40 -6.84 17.50
C GLN A 76 -20.07 -7.56 16.33
N ASN A 77 -19.60 -7.34 15.09
CA ASN A 77 -20.10 -8.02 13.88
C ASN A 77 -19.44 -9.39 13.63
N VAL A 78 -18.64 -9.87 14.57
CA VAL A 78 -17.72 -11.04 14.44
C VAL A 78 -18.44 -12.40 14.39
N TYR A 79 -19.75 -12.45 14.54
CA TYR A 79 -20.49 -13.73 14.50
C TYR A 79 -20.81 -14.23 13.09
N ALA A 80 -20.58 -13.43 12.05
CA ALA A 80 -20.70 -13.91 10.69
C ALA A 80 -19.34 -14.45 10.21
N THR A 81 -19.17 -15.74 10.20
CA THR A 81 -18.04 -16.43 9.59
C THR A 81 -18.09 -16.26 8.07
N ALA A 82 -17.01 -15.74 7.47
CA ALA A 82 -16.80 -15.60 6.02
C ALA A 82 -17.37 -14.35 5.32
N THR A 83 -17.44 -13.21 5.99
CA THR A 83 -17.65 -11.93 5.29
C THR A 83 -16.30 -11.34 4.84
N ILE A 84 -16.32 -10.48 3.81
CA ILE A 84 -15.14 -9.77 3.32
C ILE A 84 -14.49 -8.95 4.44
N GLU A 85 -15.30 -8.31 5.29
CA GLU A 85 -14.84 -7.53 6.43
C GLU A 85 -14.07 -8.40 7.43
N LYS A 86 -14.57 -9.60 7.70
CA LYS A 86 -13.90 -10.54 8.62
C LYS A 86 -12.59 -11.01 8.06
N LEU A 87 -12.56 -11.34 6.78
CA LEU A 87 -11.33 -11.74 6.09
C LEU A 87 -10.31 -10.59 6.07
N THR A 88 -10.77 -9.37 5.81
CA THR A 88 -9.92 -8.17 5.87
C THR A 88 -9.28 -8.02 7.25
N GLN A 89 -10.05 -8.17 8.32
CA GLN A 89 -9.54 -8.11 9.69
C GLN A 89 -8.51 -9.21 9.99
N ILE A 90 -8.77 -10.43 9.52
CA ILE A 90 -7.86 -11.56 9.69
C ILE A 90 -6.52 -11.25 9.04
N PHE A 91 -6.52 -10.82 7.77
CA PHE A 91 -5.29 -10.47 7.07
C PHE A 91 -4.58 -9.27 7.70
N GLN A 92 -5.31 -8.23 8.12
CA GLN A 92 -4.76 -7.07 8.81
C GLN A 92 -4.15 -7.43 10.17
N ASN A 93 -4.67 -8.43 10.86
CA ASN A 93 -4.08 -8.92 12.10
C ASN A 93 -2.74 -9.64 11.87
N PHE A 94 -2.56 -10.27 10.71
CA PHE A 94 -1.31 -10.93 10.36
C PHE A 94 -0.29 -9.98 9.74
N ASP A 95 -0.77 -9.03 8.94
CA ASP A 95 0.07 -8.00 8.32
C ASP A 95 -0.70 -6.68 8.22
N ASN A 96 -0.29 -5.70 9.01
CA ASN A 96 -0.92 -4.38 9.08
C ASN A 96 -0.70 -3.51 7.83
N ARG A 97 0.16 -3.94 6.91
CA ARG A 97 0.31 -3.29 5.60
C ARG A 97 -0.91 -3.51 4.72
N ILE A 98 -1.68 -4.57 4.96
CA ILE A 98 -2.87 -4.90 4.18
C ILE A 98 -4.00 -3.95 4.60
N LEU A 99 -4.47 -3.13 3.66
CA LEU A 99 -5.53 -2.16 3.92
C LEU A 99 -6.86 -2.55 3.27
N LYS A 100 -6.82 -3.32 2.17
CA LYS A 100 -8.03 -3.76 1.48
C LYS A 100 -7.83 -5.16 0.91
N ILE A 101 -8.88 -5.95 0.92
CA ILE A 101 -8.97 -7.18 0.16
C ILE A 101 -10.06 -7.07 -0.90
N MET A 102 -9.83 -7.69 -2.04
CA MET A 102 -10.80 -7.78 -3.12
C MET A 102 -11.04 -9.24 -3.46
N PHE A 103 -12.28 -9.58 -3.58
CA PHE A 103 -12.71 -10.92 -3.95
C PHE A 103 -12.94 -10.96 -5.46
N VAL A 104 -12.03 -11.57 -6.20
CA VAL A 104 -12.10 -11.62 -7.66
C VAL A 104 -13.07 -12.72 -8.13
N GLY A 105 -13.31 -13.72 -7.29
CA GLY A 105 -14.19 -14.83 -7.58
C GLY A 105 -13.44 -16.09 -7.99
N ILE A 106 -14.16 -16.99 -8.63
CA ILE A 106 -13.63 -18.28 -9.09
C ILE A 106 -13.10 -18.12 -10.50
N MET A 107 -11.83 -18.37 -10.70
CA MET A 107 -11.20 -18.31 -11.99
C MET A 107 -11.19 -19.69 -12.70
N GLU A 108 -10.73 -19.73 -13.94
CA GLU A 108 -10.64 -20.95 -14.74
C GLU A 108 -9.79 -22.06 -14.12
N ASP A 109 -8.83 -21.69 -13.27
CA ASP A 109 -7.97 -22.60 -12.51
C ASP A 109 -8.70 -23.30 -11.33
N SER A 110 -9.98 -22.99 -11.12
CA SER A 110 -10.81 -23.49 -10.04
C SER A 110 -10.38 -23.04 -8.63
N PHE A 111 -9.64 -21.95 -8.54
CA PHE A 111 -9.30 -21.29 -7.28
C PHE A 111 -10.18 -20.06 -7.04
N ILE A 112 -10.39 -19.76 -5.77
CA ILE A 112 -10.96 -18.49 -5.33
C ILE A 112 -9.81 -17.50 -5.24
N HIS A 113 -9.78 -16.50 -6.11
CA HIS A 113 -8.76 -15.46 -6.11
C HIS A 113 -9.13 -14.33 -5.19
N ILE A 114 -8.21 -14.01 -4.27
CA ILE A 114 -8.31 -12.90 -3.34
C ILE A 114 -7.10 -12.00 -3.55
N GLN A 115 -7.33 -10.77 -3.93
CA GLN A 115 -6.30 -9.77 -4.10
C GLN A 115 -6.13 -8.94 -2.83
N LEU A 116 -4.88 -8.67 -2.47
CA LEU A 116 -4.48 -7.92 -1.28
C LEU A 116 -3.86 -6.59 -1.72
N ALA A 117 -4.46 -5.48 -1.28
CA ALA A 117 -3.88 -4.16 -1.45
C ALA A 117 -3.21 -3.71 -0.17
N THR A 118 -1.93 -3.40 -0.28
CA THR A 118 -1.11 -2.94 0.84
C THR A 118 -1.04 -1.42 0.90
N GLN A 119 -0.63 -0.91 2.05
CA GLN A 119 -0.26 0.49 2.22
C GLN A 119 0.84 0.85 1.20
N ASN A 120 0.69 1.97 0.54
CA ASN A 120 1.61 2.45 -0.51
C ASN A 120 1.67 1.59 -1.79
N GLY A 121 0.75 0.64 -1.99
CA GLY A 121 0.74 -0.21 -3.18
C GLY A 121 1.96 -1.13 -3.33
N GLN A 122 2.70 -1.36 -2.25
CA GLN A 122 3.85 -2.25 -2.24
C GLN A 122 3.40 -3.70 -2.42
N GLU A 123 4.02 -4.41 -3.34
CA GLU A 123 3.72 -5.81 -3.58
C GLU A 123 4.27 -6.70 -2.47
N LEU A 124 3.47 -7.69 -2.08
CA LEU A 124 3.90 -8.77 -1.19
C LEU A 124 4.64 -9.82 -2.02
N SER A 125 5.76 -10.32 -1.51
CA SER A 125 6.48 -11.41 -2.14
C SER A 125 5.66 -12.72 -2.10
N TYR A 126 5.99 -13.65 -2.98
CA TYR A 126 5.35 -14.97 -2.98
C TYR A 126 5.43 -15.69 -1.63
N ALA A 127 6.57 -15.55 -0.93
CA ALA A 127 6.76 -16.15 0.39
C ALA A 127 5.84 -15.53 1.45
N GLU A 128 5.61 -14.22 1.39
CA GLU A 128 4.68 -13.52 2.29
C GLU A 128 3.24 -13.93 2.01
N LEU A 129 2.82 -13.94 0.75
CA LEU A 129 1.48 -14.39 0.35
C LEU A 129 1.21 -15.83 0.82
N LYS A 130 2.19 -16.73 0.64
CA LYS A 130 2.09 -18.11 1.10
C LYS A 130 1.95 -18.20 2.62
N THR A 131 2.78 -17.45 3.36
CA THR A 131 2.73 -17.43 4.82
C THR A 131 1.40 -16.85 5.34
N LEU A 132 0.88 -15.81 4.69
CA LEU A 132 -0.42 -15.25 5.00
C LEU A 132 -1.54 -16.26 4.77
N LEU A 133 -1.50 -16.97 3.65
CA LEU A 133 -2.49 -17.98 3.34
C LEU A 133 -2.47 -19.13 4.37
N GLU A 134 -1.29 -19.64 4.73
CA GLU A 134 -1.13 -20.68 5.75
C GLU A 134 -1.68 -20.24 7.11
N LYS A 135 -1.45 -18.99 7.52
CA LYS A 135 -1.99 -18.43 8.76
C LYS A 135 -3.49 -18.20 8.72
N ALA A 136 -4.03 -17.83 7.57
CA ALA A 136 -5.44 -17.51 7.41
C ALA A 136 -6.30 -18.76 7.21
N THR A 137 -5.76 -19.85 6.67
CA THR A 137 -6.48 -21.09 6.37
C THR A 137 -7.37 -21.59 7.52
N PRO A 138 -6.92 -21.63 8.79
CA PRO A 138 -7.77 -22.10 9.90
C PRO A 138 -9.01 -21.23 10.13
N TYR A 139 -8.98 -19.97 9.73
CA TYR A 139 -10.07 -19.02 9.94
C TYR A 139 -11.11 -19.02 8.82
N PHE A 140 -10.74 -19.55 7.66
CA PHE A 140 -11.69 -19.68 6.57
C PHE A 140 -12.77 -20.76 6.85
N GLY A 141 -12.53 -21.66 7.79
CA GLY A 141 -13.37 -22.84 8.00
C GLY A 141 -13.42 -23.72 6.73
N ILE A 142 -12.49 -23.50 5.83
CA ILE A 142 -12.51 -23.93 4.46
C ILE A 142 -11.12 -24.53 4.20
N GLY A 143 -10.90 -25.71 4.74
CA GLY A 143 -9.86 -26.53 4.16
C GLY A 143 -10.22 -26.80 2.69
N ASP A 144 -11.51 -26.97 2.45
CA ASP A 144 -12.00 -27.42 1.16
C ASP A 144 -13.44 -26.94 0.96
N MET A 145 -13.62 -25.83 0.24
CA MET A 145 -14.95 -25.43 -0.18
C MET A 145 -15.36 -26.32 -1.37
N ILE A 146 -16.34 -27.17 -1.16
CA ILE A 146 -16.92 -27.97 -2.24
C ILE A 146 -17.97 -27.12 -2.94
N VAL A 147 -17.61 -26.55 -4.08
CA VAL A 147 -18.57 -25.90 -4.97
C VAL A 147 -18.73 -26.81 -6.20
N SER A 148 -19.96 -27.21 -6.49
CA SER A 148 -20.29 -28.07 -7.63
C SER A 148 -19.51 -29.41 -7.64
N GLY A 149 -19.21 -29.97 -6.46
CA GLY A 149 -18.51 -31.25 -6.33
C GLY A 149 -17.01 -31.24 -6.58
N LYS A 150 -16.41 -30.05 -6.75
CA LYS A 150 -14.95 -29.85 -6.83
C LYS A 150 -14.41 -29.17 -5.58
N LEU A 151 -13.29 -29.67 -5.10
CA LEU A 151 -12.49 -28.97 -4.10
C LEU A 151 -11.92 -27.69 -4.71
N MET A 152 -12.12 -26.56 -4.04
CA MET A 152 -11.60 -25.28 -4.46
C MET A 152 -10.60 -24.78 -3.45
N GLY A 153 -9.41 -24.40 -3.93
CA GLY A 153 -8.39 -23.73 -3.13
C GLY A 153 -8.58 -22.22 -3.11
N ILE A 154 -7.87 -21.57 -2.22
CA ILE A 154 -7.76 -20.10 -2.19
C ILE A 154 -6.39 -19.73 -2.71
N LYS A 155 -6.32 -18.72 -3.56
CA LYS A 155 -5.10 -18.12 -4.08
C LYS A 155 -5.03 -16.66 -3.66
N LEU A 156 -3.98 -16.29 -2.97
CA LEU A 156 -3.72 -14.90 -2.63
C LEU A 156 -2.80 -14.28 -3.67
N GLU A 157 -3.15 -13.08 -4.10
CA GLU A 157 -2.43 -12.31 -5.09
C GLU A 157 -2.30 -10.86 -4.64
N ASN A 158 -1.34 -10.14 -5.18
CA ASN A 158 -1.26 -8.70 -5.02
C ASN A 158 -2.38 -8.02 -5.82
N ALA A 159 -2.86 -6.88 -5.33
CA ALA A 159 -3.84 -6.08 -6.05
C ALA A 159 -3.29 -5.64 -7.41
N THR A 160 -4.16 -5.64 -8.41
CA THR A 160 -3.86 -5.09 -9.72
C THR A 160 -4.19 -3.60 -9.74
N TRP A 161 -3.27 -2.80 -10.28
CA TRP A 161 -3.40 -1.35 -10.29
C TRP A 161 -3.77 -0.84 -11.68
N TYR A 162 -4.71 0.09 -11.72
CA TYR A 162 -5.05 0.89 -12.88
C TYR A 162 -4.28 2.21 -12.81
N GLU A 163 -3.46 2.50 -13.82
CA GLU A 163 -2.66 3.72 -13.88
C GLU A 163 -3.46 4.84 -14.52
N VAL A 164 -3.89 5.81 -13.72
CA VAL A 164 -4.69 6.97 -14.17
C VAL A 164 -3.89 7.78 -15.18
N GLY A 165 -4.51 8.08 -16.33
CA GLY A 165 -3.86 8.74 -17.46
C GLY A 165 -2.92 7.85 -18.27
N GLY A 166 -2.82 6.56 -17.97
CA GLY A 166 -1.98 5.60 -18.68
C GLY A 166 -0.51 6.02 -18.75
N GLU A 167 0.09 5.97 -19.94
CA GLU A 167 1.51 6.36 -20.15
C GLU A 167 1.76 7.86 -19.96
N ASP A 168 0.77 8.71 -20.22
CA ASP A 168 0.88 10.17 -20.04
C ASP A 168 0.79 10.56 -18.56
N GLY A 169 0.02 9.80 -17.77
CA GLY A 169 -0.27 10.09 -16.37
C GLY A 169 -1.21 11.29 -16.20
N VAL A 170 -1.13 11.93 -15.04
CA VAL A 170 -1.82 13.20 -14.78
C VAL A 170 -0.88 14.33 -15.17
N ASP A 171 -1.19 15.03 -16.27
CA ASP A 171 -0.42 16.15 -16.82
C ASP A 171 -1.36 17.35 -17.03
N PHE A 172 -1.02 18.50 -16.50
CA PHE A 172 -1.85 19.69 -16.61
C PHE A 172 -1.05 20.98 -16.58
N ARG A 173 -1.68 22.06 -17.10
CA ARG A 173 -1.14 23.40 -17.08
C ARG A 173 -1.91 24.26 -16.10
N CYS A 174 -1.18 24.99 -15.26
CA CYS A 174 -1.78 25.89 -14.31
C CYS A 174 -0.95 27.17 -14.11
N GLU A 175 -1.62 28.22 -13.65
CA GLU A 175 -1.02 29.45 -13.15
C GLU A 175 -1.17 29.48 -11.63
N LEU A 176 -0.09 29.75 -10.93
CA LEU A 176 -0.10 29.89 -9.49
C LEU A 176 -0.37 31.36 -9.07
N GLU A 177 -0.98 31.52 -7.91
CA GLU A 177 -1.14 32.82 -7.29
C GLU A 177 0.22 33.36 -6.83
N ALA A 178 0.37 34.71 -6.91
CA ALA A 178 1.60 35.36 -6.47
C ALA A 178 1.83 35.14 -4.96
N GLY A 179 3.02 34.69 -4.61
CA GLY A 179 3.41 34.43 -3.22
C GLY A 179 3.26 32.98 -2.75
N TYR A 180 2.72 32.09 -3.57
CA TYR A 180 2.65 30.66 -3.27
C TYR A 180 3.88 29.93 -3.82
N ASP A 181 4.39 29.01 -3.00
CA ASP A 181 5.50 28.14 -3.38
C ASP A 181 4.99 26.95 -4.18
N THR A 182 5.62 26.69 -5.34
CA THR A 182 5.27 25.59 -6.24
C THR A 182 5.27 24.22 -5.55
N ALA A 183 6.23 23.97 -4.64
CA ALA A 183 6.33 22.70 -3.94
C ALA A 183 5.17 22.48 -2.97
N THR A 184 4.72 23.55 -2.30
CA THR A 184 3.58 23.51 -1.38
C THR A 184 2.28 23.27 -2.15
N VAL A 185 2.04 24.03 -3.23
CA VAL A 185 0.83 23.86 -4.06
C VAL A 185 0.78 22.46 -4.65
N ARG A 186 1.87 21.98 -5.22
CA ARG A 186 2.00 20.62 -5.73
C ARG A 186 1.61 19.59 -4.67
N LYS A 187 2.20 19.68 -3.46
CA LYS A 187 1.91 18.76 -2.37
C LYS A 187 0.43 18.73 -2.01
N ASN A 188 -0.21 19.90 -1.97
CA ASN A 188 -1.64 20.01 -1.67
C ASN A 188 -2.50 19.36 -2.76
N ILE A 189 -2.14 19.53 -4.05
CA ILE A 189 -2.80 18.85 -5.17
C ILE A 189 -2.63 17.34 -5.04
N GLN A 190 -1.42 16.87 -4.79
CA GLN A 190 -1.14 15.44 -4.61
C GLN A 190 -1.96 14.83 -3.47
N VAL A 191 -2.08 15.54 -2.34
CA VAL A 191 -2.92 15.11 -1.21
C VAL A 191 -4.39 15.03 -1.62
N GLY A 192 -4.90 16.03 -2.32
CA GLY A 192 -6.28 16.04 -2.81
C GLY A 192 -6.57 14.85 -3.74
N MET A 193 -5.69 14.61 -4.70
CA MET A 193 -5.80 13.48 -5.64
C MET A 193 -5.70 12.12 -4.93
N THR A 194 -4.77 11.97 -4.00
CA THR A 194 -4.62 10.75 -3.20
C THR A 194 -5.88 10.48 -2.38
N LYS A 195 -6.51 11.53 -1.83
CA LYS A 195 -7.76 11.39 -1.08
C LYS A 195 -8.93 10.96 -1.99
N TYR A 196 -9.00 11.51 -3.19
CA TYR A 196 -10.04 11.13 -4.16
C TYR A 196 -9.87 9.68 -4.64
N LEU A 197 -8.64 9.28 -4.93
CA LEU A 197 -8.31 7.93 -5.41
C LEU A 197 -8.00 6.95 -4.26
N ASP A 198 -8.48 7.23 -3.05
CA ASP A 198 -8.21 6.35 -1.91
C ASP A 198 -8.80 4.96 -2.13
N PHE A 199 -7.95 4.02 -2.50
CA PHE A 199 -8.35 2.66 -2.84
C PHE A 199 -9.09 1.93 -1.71
N ARG A 200 -8.94 2.35 -0.47
CA ARG A 200 -9.65 1.75 0.67
C ARG A 200 -11.16 1.84 0.52
N PHE A 201 -11.62 2.93 -0.10
CA PHE A 201 -13.04 3.24 -0.32
C PHE A 201 -13.46 3.05 -1.77
N TRP A 202 -12.54 2.67 -2.66
CA TRP A 202 -12.85 2.46 -4.07
C TRP A 202 -13.75 1.24 -4.26
N GLU A 203 -14.85 1.41 -4.98
CA GLU A 203 -15.82 0.36 -5.24
C GLU A 203 -15.64 -0.24 -6.63
N PRO A 204 -15.93 -1.56 -6.82
CA PRO A 204 -15.92 -2.18 -8.13
C PRO A 204 -16.84 -1.46 -9.13
N GLY A 205 -16.38 -1.28 -10.39
CA GLY A 205 -17.12 -0.58 -11.43
C GLY A 205 -17.13 0.94 -11.33
N GLN A 206 -16.49 1.51 -10.32
CA GLN A 206 -16.29 2.95 -10.21
C GLN A 206 -15.33 3.42 -11.30
N ARG A 207 -15.53 4.64 -11.79
CA ARG A 207 -14.65 5.29 -12.78
C ARG A 207 -13.88 6.45 -12.15
N VAL A 208 -12.74 6.75 -12.70
CA VAL A 208 -12.04 8.00 -12.41
C VAL A 208 -12.68 9.10 -13.26
N GLU A 209 -13.34 10.02 -12.62
CA GLU A 209 -14.01 11.13 -13.28
C GLU A 209 -13.02 12.26 -13.53
N TRP A 210 -12.88 12.66 -14.77
CA TRP A 210 -12.00 13.75 -15.20
C TRP A 210 -12.34 15.07 -14.49
N ASP A 211 -13.63 15.39 -14.40
CA ASP A 211 -14.08 16.62 -13.75
C ASP A 211 -13.64 16.70 -12.28
N ASN A 212 -13.67 15.57 -11.56
CA ASN A 212 -13.23 15.52 -10.16
C ASN A 212 -11.72 15.78 -10.02
N LEU A 213 -10.90 15.22 -10.91
CA LEU A 213 -9.46 15.48 -10.90
C LEU A 213 -9.17 16.95 -11.21
N LEU A 214 -9.87 17.52 -12.21
CA LEU A 214 -9.74 18.92 -12.59
C LEU A 214 -10.19 19.85 -11.46
N GLU A 215 -11.30 19.53 -10.79
CA GLU A 215 -11.83 20.31 -9.67
C GLU A 215 -10.88 20.31 -8.47
N ILE A 216 -10.24 19.19 -8.16
CA ILE A 216 -9.22 19.11 -7.12
C ILE A 216 -8.11 20.13 -7.38
N VAL A 217 -7.61 20.19 -8.61
CA VAL A 217 -6.55 21.15 -8.95
C VAL A 217 -7.05 22.58 -8.87
N LYS A 218 -8.25 22.88 -9.41
CA LYS A 218 -8.85 24.22 -9.40
C LYS A 218 -9.11 24.75 -7.98
N ASN A 219 -9.52 23.85 -7.07
CA ASN A 219 -9.87 24.21 -5.70
C ASN A 219 -8.67 24.16 -4.74
N THR A 220 -7.48 23.82 -5.23
CA THR A 220 -6.28 23.84 -4.40
C THR A 220 -5.82 25.27 -4.16
N GLU A 221 -5.60 25.60 -2.88
CA GLU A 221 -5.09 26.90 -2.46
C GLU A 221 -3.75 27.21 -3.14
N GLY A 222 -3.65 28.41 -3.71
CA GLY A 222 -2.48 28.87 -4.47
C GLY A 222 -2.55 28.57 -5.98
N VAL A 223 -3.60 27.92 -6.47
CA VAL A 223 -3.87 27.77 -7.91
C VAL A 223 -4.82 28.87 -8.35
N ARG A 224 -4.36 29.74 -9.25
CA ARG A 224 -5.15 30.82 -9.80
C ARG A 224 -6.02 30.40 -10.97
N TYR A 225 -5.45 29.60 -11.86
CA TYR A 225 -6.10 29.15 -13.10
C TYR A 225 -5.56 27.81 -13.55
N VAL A 226 -6.44 27.00 -14.15
CA VAL A 226 -6.09 25.70 -14.78
C VAL A 226 -6.61 25.69 -16.19
N ALA A 227 -5.75 25.42 -17.15
CA ALA A 227 -6.09 25.28 -18.56
C ALA A 227 -6.69 23.88 -18.78
N SER A 228 -8.02 23.79 -18.71
CA SER A 228 -8.74 22.51 -18.77
C SER A 228 -8.55 21.75 -20.08
N GLU A 229 -8.30 22.46 -21.18
CA GLU A 229 -8.02 21.88 -22.50
C GLU A 229 -6.69 21.13 -22.58
N TRP A 230 -5.79 21.36 -21.61
CA TRP A 230 -4.49 20.70 -21.50
C TRP A 230 -4.40 19.74 -20.32
N PHE A 231 -5.55 19.44 -19.71
CA PHE A 231 -5.59 18.49 -18.59
C PHE A 231 -5.68 17.07 -19.09
N LYS A 232 -4.81 16.19 -18.59
CA LYS A 232 -4.85 14.74 -18.82
C LYS A 232 -5.04 13.99 -17.50
N PRO A 233 -5.85 12.94 -17.48
CA PRO A 233 -6.68 12.45 -18.57
C PRO A 233 -7.71 13.49 -19.00
N SER A 234 -8.17 13.44 -20.25
CA SER A 234 -9.14 14.40 -20.82
C SER A 234 -10.58 13.86 -20.86
N VAL A 235 -10.79 12.66 -20.36
CA VAL A 235 -12.08 11.96 -20.29
C VAL A 235 -12.13 11.09 -19.05
N ASP A 236 -13.33 10.69 -18.66
CA ASP A 236 -13.52 9.70 -17.60
C ASP A 236 -12.88 8.36 -17.96
N GLU A 237 -12.18 7.78 -17.00
CA GLU A 237 -11.50 6.51 -17.17
C GLU A 237 -12.22 5.39 -16.43
N PRO A 238 -12.73 4.36 -17.12
CA PRO A 238 -13.33 3.22 -16.46
C PRO A 238 -12.25 2.37 -15.81
N VAL A 239 -12.41 2.12 -14.52
CA VAL A 239 -11.54 1.19 -13.78
C VAL A 239 -12.24 -0.17 -13.72
N SER A 240 -11.54 -1.23 -14.10
CA SER A 240 -12.09 -2.59 -14.02
C SER A 240 -12.45 -2.95 -12.58
N ASP A 241 -13.49 -3.80 -12.43
CA ASP A 241 -13.99 -4.25 -11.12
C ASP A 241 -12.93 -4.85 -10.18
N PHE A 242 -11.83 -5.35 -10.76
CA PHE A 242 -10.76 -6.01 -10.03
C PHE A 242 -9.44 -5.21 -10.03
N MET A 243 -9.52 -3.92 -10.32
CA MET A 243 -8.39 -3.02 -10.31
C MET A 243 -8.62 -1.85 -9.35
N LEU A 244 -7.53 -1.32 -8.84
CA LEU A 244 -7.54 -0.15 -7.97
C LEU A 244 -6.80 1.00 -8.66
N PRO A 245 -7.33 2.23 -8.63
CA PRO A 245 -6.70 3.35 -9.29
C PRO A 245 -5.46 3.81 -8.53
N ARG A 246 -4.43 4.21 -9.28
CA ARG A 246 -3.27 4.93 -8.77
C ARG A 246 -2.73 5.92 -9.79
N ILE A 247 -2.09 6.97 -9.32
CA ILE A 247 -1.32 7.88 -10.17
C ILE A 247 0.14 7.43 -10.11
N LYS A 248 0.72 7.09 -11.25
CA LYS A 248 2.13 6.73 -11.38
C LYS A 248 2.98 7.88 -11.85
N LYS A 249 2.42 8.75 -12.67
CA LYS A 249 3.10 9.88 -13.26
C LYS A 249 2.29 11.14 -13.04
N PHE A 250 2.94 12.19 -12.52
CA PHE A 250 2.32 13.46 -12.22
C PHE A 250 3.20 14.59 -12.74
N ILE A 251 2.67 15.39 -13.65
CA ILE A 251 3.38 16.50 -14.30
C ILE A 251 2.59 17.79 -14.14
N MET A 252 3.23 18.80 -13.61
CA MET A 252 2.67 20.13 -13.48
C MET A 252 3.45 21.11 -14.35
N ARG A 253 2.75 21.86 -15.21
CA ARG A 253 3.34 22.83 -16.16
C ARG A 253 2.79 24.22 -15.93
N ASP A 254 3.56 25.24 -16.36
CA ASP A 254 3.05 26.59 -16.52
C ASP A 254 2.12 26.70 -17.75
N LEU A 255 1.53 27.86 -17.97
CA LEU A 255 0.62 28.08 -19.11
C LEU A 255 1.33 28.01 -20.47
N GLU A 256 2.63 28.32 -20.52
CA GLU A 256 3.47 28.20 -21.72
C GLU A 256 3.85 26.73 -22.01
N GLY A 257 3.63 25.82 -21.05
CA GLY A 257 3.91 24.40 -21.17
C GLY A 257 5.28 24.00 -20.62
N ASN A 258 6.03 24.90 -20.01
CA ASN A 258 7.27 24.54 -19.34
C ASN A 258 6.99 23.72 -18.09
N VAL A 259 7.79 22.71 -17.85
CA VAL A 259 7.64 21.82 -16.71
C VAL A 259 8.05 22.54 -15.44
N MET A 260 7.09 22.74 -14.54
CA MET A 260 7.33 23.22 -13.19
C MET A 260 7.69 22.07 -12.25
N PHE A 261 7.12 20.89 -12.50
CA PHE A 261 7.38 19.69 -11.74
C PHE A 261 7.08 18.44 -12.59
N ASP A 262 7.97 17.46 -12.54
CA ASP A 262 7.83 16.16 -13.18
C ASP A 262 8.24 15.07 -12.19
N GLU A 263 7.29 14.26 -11.76
CA GLU A 263 7.54 13.07 -10.99
C GLU A 263 7.31 11.86 -11.91
N SER A 264 8.33 11.51 -12.65
CA SER A 264 8.37 10.29 -13.46
C SER A 264 8.68 9.04 -12.63
N LYS A 265 9.02 9.23 -11.36
CA LYS A 265 9.25 8.16 -10.39
C LYS A 265 7.94 7.88 -9.66
N GLU A 266 7.69 6.62 -9.35
CA GLU A 266 6.50 6.11 -8.71
C GLU A 266 5.90 7.10 -7.70
N PHE A 267 4.72 7.61 -8.03
CA PHE A 267 3.88 8.33 -7.09
C PHE A 267 3.45 7.33 -6.03
N SER A 268 4.19 7.27 -4.95
CA SER A 268 3.75 6.53 -3.76
C SER A 268 2.56 7.28 -3.18
N PRO A 269 1.35 6.72 -3.20
CA PRO A 269 0.23 7.34 -2.52
C PRO A 269 0.59 7.42 -1.04
N VAL A 270 0.94 8.62 -0.58
CA VAL A 270 1.16 8.87 0.84
C VAL A 270 -0.22 8.92 1.47
N PHE A 271 -0.68 7.80 2.03
CA PHE A 271 -1.89 7.78 2.81
C PHE A 271 -1.64 8.53 4.11
N TYR A 272 -2.15 9.73 4.19
CA TYR A 272 -2.23 10.40 5.47
C TYR A 272 -3.32 9.71 6.29
N PRO A 273 -3.01 9.34 7.55
CA PRO A 273 -4.08 8.94 8.45
C PRO A 273 -5.09 10.08 8.49
N ALA A 274 -6.35 9.76 8.26
CA ALA A 274 -7.43 10.73 8.48
C ALA A 274 -7.29 11.25 9.92
N ASN A 275 -7.12 12.56 10.05
CA ASN A 275 -7.13 13.25 11.35
C ASN A 275 -8.47 13.07 12.03
#